data_1930acfcf7f912cc4336f4a4e0b48da0
#
_entry.id   1930acfcf7f912cc4336f4a4e0b48da0
#
_cell.length_a   1.000
_cell.length_b   1.000
_cell.length_c   1.000
_cell.angle_alpha   90.00
_cell.angle_beta   90.00
_cell.angle_gamma   90.00
#
_symmetry.space_group_name_H-M   'P 1'
#
loop_
_entity.id
_entity.type
_entity.pdbx_description
1 polymer ?
#
loop_
_entity_poly.entity_id
_entity_poly.type
_entity_poly.pdbx_seq_one_letter_code
_entity_poly.pdbx_strand_id
1 'polypeptide(L)'
;MSLVFFSLGSNIEPIKNLSDARNELGKYFSLKKSSSTYQSPSAGFDGEDFLNEVHCYETNLKVSEVLQITKNIEKSMGREKSSNKYSDRNIDIDLILYDSFIGEVGSKKLPHSDIEKYNFVLIPLIEIAGEMIHPSLGISMKDVAE
;
A
#
# COMPACT_ATOMS: atom_id res chain seq x y z
N MET A 1 18.05 7.53 6.07
CA MET A 1 16.79 7.49 5.29
C MET A 1 16.13 6.15 5.40
N SER A 2 14.82 6.14 5.50
CA SER A 2 14.07 4.90 5.62
C SER A 2 13.41 4.55 4.31
N LEU A 3 13.25 3.25 4.05
CA LEU A 3 12.48 2.74 2.91
C LEU A 3 11.08 2.42 3.41
N VAL A 4 10.09 2.95 2.71
CA VAL A 4 8.68 2.72 3.03
C VAL A 4 8.00 2.12 1.81
N PHE A 5 7.12 1.17 2.07
CA PHE A 5 6.37 0.51 1.01
C PHE A 5 4.89 0.74 1.23
N PHE A 6 4.20 1.13 0.17
CA PHE A 6 2.75 1.33 0.19
C PHE A 6 2.08 0.37 -0.77
N SER A 7 0.94 -0.17 -0.34
CA SER A 7 0.02 -0.89 -1.22
C SER A 7 -1.08 0.09 -1.61
N LEU A 8 -1.32 0.24 -2.91
CA LEU A 8 -2.34 1.15 -3.42
C LEU A 8 -3.40 0.34 -4.15
N GLY A 9 -4.67 0.71 -3.96
CA GLY A 9 -5.77 0.06 -4.66
C GLY A 9 -6.90 1.03 -4.95
N SER A 10 -7.56 0.83 -6.08
CA SER A 10 -8.71 1.65 -6.48
C SER A 10 -9.61 0.85 -7.40
N ASN A 11 -10.94 1.04 -7.26
CA ASN A 11 -11.91 0.47 -8.20
C ASN A 11 -12.90 1.50 -8.72
N ILE A 12 -12.61 2.79 -8.52
CA ILE A 12 -13.35 3.90 -9.13
C ILE A 12 -12.35 4.68 -9.95
N GLU A 13 -12.57 4.75 -11.27
CA GLU A 13 -11.62 5.37 -12.20
C GLU A 13 -10.17 5.03 -11.80
N PRO A 14 -9.84 3.73 -11.71
CA PRO A 14 -8.60 3.33 -11.03
C PRO A 14 -7.33 3.82 -11.71
N ILE A 15 -7.30 3.91 -13.03
CA ILE A 15 -6.10 4.40 -13.74
C ILE A 15 -5.82 5.84 -13.32
N LYS A 16 -6.86 6.68 -13.33
CA LYS A 16 -6.72 8.07 -12.93
C LYS A 16 -6.37 8.21 -11.45
N ASN A 17 -7.07 7.49 -10.59
CA ASN A 17 -6.88 7.62 -9.15
C ASN A 17 -5.52 7.08 -8.70
N LEU A 18 -5.03 6.00 -9.31
CA LEU A 18 -3.68 5.52 -9.01
C LEU A 18 -2.61 6.53 -9.46
N SER A 19 -2.81 7.13 -10.63
CA SER A 19 -1.90 8.16 -11.12
C SER A 19 -1.88 9.38 -10.20
N ASP A 20 -3.06 9.82 -9.77
CA ASP A 20 -3.17 10.96 -8.85
C ASP A 20 -2.52 10.65 -7.50
N ALA A 21 -2.72 9.44 -6.98
CA ALA A 21 -2.11 9.02 -5.72
C ALA A 21 -0.59 9.01 -5.82
N ARG A 22 -0.06 8.50 -6.93
CA ARG A 22 1.38 8.49 -7.17
C ARG A 22 1.95 9.91 -7.17
N ASN A 23 1.25 10.85 -7.82
CA ASN A 23 1.66 12.24 -7.84
C ASN A 23 1.62 12.86 -6.45
N GLU A 24 0.59 12.57 -5.66
CA GLU A 24 0.48 13.09 -4.31
C GLU A 24 1.58 12.53 -3.40
N LEU A 25 1.83 11.23 -3.46
CA LEU A 25 2.90 10.63 -2.67
C LEU A 25 4.27 11.20 -3.03
N GLY A 26 4.48 11.50 -4.32
CA GLY A 26 5.73 12.07 -4.79
C GLY A 26 6.03 13.47 -4.28
N LYS A 27 5.03 14.16 -3.73
CA LYS A 27 5.24 15.47 -3.10
C LYS A 27 5.92 15.36 -1.74
N TYR A 28 5.78 14.21 -1.09
CA TYR A 28 6.25 14.00 0.29
C TYR A 28 7.41 13.02 0.38
N PHE A 29 7.50 12.09 -0.57
CA PHE A 29 8.47 10.99 -0.52
C PHE A 29 9.19 10.87 -1.85
N SER A 30 10.40 10.30 -1.81
CA SER A 30 11.22 10.10 -3.00
C SER A 30 10.99 8.69 -3.55
N LEU A 31 10.40 8.58 -4.73
CA LEU A 31 10.08 7.29 -5.35
C LEU A 31 11.37 6.53 -5.71
N LYS A 32 11.42 5.26 -5.29
CA LYS A 32 12.52 4.36 -5.63
C LYS A 32 12.10 3.32 -6.65
N LYS A 33 10.95 2.68 -6.45
CA LYS A 33 10.43 1.66 -7.35
C LYS A 33 8.91 1.63 -7.29
N SER A 34 8.30 1.25 -8.39
CA SER A 34 6.86 0.96 -8.41
C SER A 34 6.64 -0.32 -9.20
N SER A 35 5.66 -1.10 -8.76
CA SER A 35 5.29 -2.33 -9.45
C SER A 35 4.45 -2.05 -10.69
N SER A 36 4.24 -3.08 -11.48
CA SER A 36 3.19 -3.07 -12.51
C SER A 36 1.83 -2.97 -11.83
N THR A 37 0.80 -2.68 -12.62
CA THR A 37 -0.57 -2.63 -12.12
C THR A 37 -1.19 -4.02 -12.24
N TYR A 38 -1.80 -4.49 -11.16
CA TYR A 38 -2.43 -5.81 -11.10
C TYR A 38 -3.91 -5.66 -10.84
N GLN A 39 -4.71 -6.56 -11.41
CA GLN A 39 -6.17 -6.57 -11.23
C GLN A 39 -6.56 -7.61 -10.20
N SER A 40 -7.52 -7.26 -9.33
CA SER A 40 -8.08 -8.20 -8.37
C SER A 40 -9.58 -7.99 -8.29
N PRO A 41 -10.37 -9.04 -7.97
CA PRO A 41 -11.81 -8.90 -7.84
C PRO A 41 -12.18 -8.07 -6.61
N SER A 42 -13.34 -7.41 -6.66
CA SER A 42 -13.86 -6.73 -5.48
C SER A 42 -14.27 -7.77 -4.45
N ALA A 43 -13.87 -7.52 -3.19
CA ALA A 43 -14.10 -8.48 -2.11
C ALA A 43 -15.32 -8.07 -1.29
N GLY A 44 -16.32 -8.97 -1.20
CA GLY A 44 -17.45 -8.79 -0.30
C GLY A 44 -18.52 -7.84 -0.78
N PHE A 45 -18.48 -7.40 -2.05
CA PHE A 45 -19.55 -6.56 -2.60
C PHE A 45 -19.53 -6.64 -4.13
N ASP A 46 -20.59 -6.11 -4.72
CA ASP A 46 -20.86 -6.19 -6.15
C ASP A 46 -20.36 -4.91 -6.82
N GLY A 47 -19.06 -4.79 -6.98
CA GLY A 47 -18.46 -3.60 -7.57
C GLY A 47 -17.46 -3.95 -8.66
N GLU A 48 -16.84 -2.92 -9.23
CA GLU A 48 -15.80 -3.11 -10.24
C GLU A 48 -14.55 -3.70 -9.59
N ASP A 49 -13.77 -4.41 -10.40
CA ASP A 49 -12.50 -4.96 -9.92
C ASP A 49 -11.54 -3.85 -9.53
N PHE A 50 -10.68 -4.17 -8.57
CA PHE A 50 -9.61 -3.25 -8.15
C PHE A 50 -8.43 -3.35 -9.08
N LEU A 51 -7.74 -2.23 -9.25
CA LEU A 51 -6.37 -2.22 -9.75
C LEU A 51 -5.46 -1.91 -8.58
N ASN A 52 -4.35 -2.65 -8.49
CA ASN A 52 -3.45 -2.61 -7.34
C ASN A 52 -2.01 -2.42 -7.77
N GLU A 53 -1.24 -1.66 -6.96
CA GLU A 53 0.19 -1.45 -7.16
C GLU A 53 0.88 -1.43 -5.81
N VAL A 54 2.18 -1.73 -5.79
CA VAL A 54 3.02 -1.51 -4.62
C VAL A 54 4.14 -0.56 -5.00
N HIS A 55 4.37 0.45 -4.19
CA HIS A 55 5.42 1.45 -4.42
C HIS A 55 6.39 1.45 -3.26
N CYS A 56 7.67 1.73 -3.56
CA CYS A 56 8.72 1.92 -2.57
C CYS A 56 9.26 3.33 -2.67
N TYR A 57 9.33 4.03 -1.53
CA TYR A 57 9.85 5.39 -1.43
C TYR A 57 10.90 5.48 -0.34
N GLU A 58 11.73 6.53 -0.42
CA GLU A 58 12.63 6.91 0.68
C GLU A 58 12.06 8.11 1.41
N THR A 59 12.27 8.15 2.73
CA THR A 59 11.82 9.29 3.53
C THR A 59 12.68 9.42 4.79
N ASN A 60 12.75 10.64 5.31
CA ASN A 60 13.34 10.92 6.63
C ASN A 60 12.28 11.05 7.71
N LEU A 61 11.01 10.89 7.35
CA LEU A 61 9.89 11.08 8.28
C LEU A 61 9.70 9.84 9.16
N LYS A 62 9.15 10.07 10.36
CA LYS A 62 8.82 8.98 11.27
C LYS A 62 7.59 8.24 10.79
N VAL A 63 7.39 7.02 11.29
CA VAL A 63 6.23 6.19 10.92
C VAL A 63 4.92 6.96 11.13
N SER A 64 4.77 7.62 12.27
CA SER A 64 3.52 8.34 12.57
C SER A 64 3.26 9.47 11.58
N GLU A 65 4.31 10.15 11.13
CA GLU A 65 4.19 11.22 10.15
C GLU A 65 3.80 10.67 8.78
N VAL A 66 4.41 9.54 8.40
CA VAL A 66 4.08 8.86 7.13
C VAL A 66 2.61 8.46 7.12
N LEU A 67 2.12 7.87 8.22
CA LEU A 67 0.72 7.46 8.33
C LEU A 67 -0.23 8.65 8.23
N GLN A 68 0.13 9.77 8.84
CA GLN A 68 -0.72 10.97 8.78
C GLN A 68 -0.79 11.51 7.35
N ILE A 69 0.32 11.48 6.63
CA ILE A 69 0.36 11.94 5.24
C ILE A 69 -0.53 11.08 4.35
N THR A 70 -0.44 9.74 4.47
CA THR A 70 -1.28 8.87 3.65
C THR A 70 -2.75 9.06 3.95
N LYS A 71 -3.10 9.26 5.22
CA LYS A 71 -4.47 9.52 5.61
C LYS A 71 -4.98 10.83 5.00
N ASN A 72 -4.16 11.87 5.01
CA ASN A 72 -4.52 13.15 4.43
C ASN A 72 -4.71 13.07 2.92
N ILE A 73 -3.86 12.29 2.24
CA ILE A 73 -3.99 12.08 0.80
C ILE A 73 -5.31 11.37 0.48
N GLU A 74 -5.62 10.28 1.19
CA GLU A 74 -6.88 9.56 0.99
C GLU A 74 -8.07 10.49 1.20
N LYS A 75 -8.01 11.31 2.23
CA LYS A 75 -9.06 12.25 2.54
C LYS A 75 -9.26 13.27 1.43
N SER A 76 -8.17 13.83 0.93
CA SER A 76 -8.22 14.82 -0.14
C SER A 76 -8.76 14.22 -1.44
N MET A 77 -8.65 12.90 -1.61
CA MET A 77 -9.16 12.20 -2.78
C MET A 77 -10.58 11.63 -2.56
N GLY A 78 -11.23 12.01 -1.47
CA GLY A 78 -12.63 11.71 -1.23
C GLY A 78 -12.96 10.44 -0.47
N ARG A 79 -11.95 9.68 -0.02
CA ARG A 79 -12.19 8.40 0.66
C ARG A 79 -12.97 8.55 1.96
N GLU A 80 -12.83 9.67 2.62
CA GLU A 80 -13.46 9.91 3.93
C GLU A 80 -14.98 9.82 3.88
N LYS A 81 -15.56 9.99 2.70
CA LYS A 81 -17.01 9.96 2.53
C LYS A 81 -17.59 8.56 2.66
N SER A 82 -16.76 7.56 2.55
CA SER A 82 -17.22 6.18 2.60
C SER A 82 -17.48 5.76 4.04
N SER A 83 -18.70 5.37 4.33
CA SER A 83 -19.06 4.84 5.63
C SER A 83 -19.06 3.32 5.66
N ASN A 84 -18.95 2.68 4.50
CA ASN A 84 -18.99 1.23 4.37
C ASN A 84 -17.67 0.73 3.82
N LYS A 85 -16.96 -0.08 4.63
CA LYS A 85 -15.66 -0.60 4.21
C LYS A 85 -15.70 -1.54 3.00
N TYR A 86 -16.88 -2.01 2.63
CA TYR A 86 -17.05 -2.87 1.46
C TYR A 86 -17.54 -2.12 0.24
N SER A 87 -17.69 -0.81 0.33
CA SER A 87 -18.12 -0.02 -0.82
C SER A 87 -16.94 0.32 -1.72
N ASP A 88 -17.23 0.84 -2.90
CA ASP A 88 -16.20 1.27 -3.85
C ASP A 88 -15.31 2.34 -3.24
N ARG A 89 -14.04 2.33 -3.62
CA ARG A 89 -13.04 3.25 -3.09
C ARG A 89 -12.35 3.99 -4.20
N ASN A 90 -12.25 5.32 -4.06
CA ASN A 90 -11.43 6.12 -4.96
C ASN A 90 -9.98 5.67 -4.86
N ILE A 91 -9.48 5.53 -3.63
CA ILE A 91 -8.09 5.11 -3.41
C ILE A 91 -7.92 4.58 -1.99
N ASP A 92 -7.19 3.48 -1.87
CA ASP A 92 -6.67 2.98 -0.60
C ASP A 92 -5.16 3.08 -0.67
N ILE A 93 -4.55 3.66 0.35
CA ILE A 93 -3.09 3.75 0.46
C ILE A 93 -2.71 3.17 1.82
N ASP A 94 -2.15 1.97 1.82
CA ASP A 94 -1.75 1.29 3.05
C ASP A 94 -0.24 1.24 3.17
N LEU A 95 0.29 1.74 4.29
CA LEU A 95 1.70 1.54 4.61
C LEU A 95 1.85 0.06 5.02
N ILE A 96 2.68 -0.67 4.29
CA ILE A 96 2.85 -2.11 4.55
C ILE A 96 4.20 -2.44 5.18
N LEU A 97 5.22 -1.62 4.93
CA LEU A 97 6.57 -1.82 5.49
C LEU A 97 7.22 -0.46 5.73
N TYR A 98 7.96 -0.36 6.83
CA TYR A 98 8.81 0.80 7.15
C TYR A 98 10.15 0.21 7.61
N ASP A 99 11.13 0.14 6.71
CA ASP A 99 12.40 -0.58 6.94
C ASP A 99 12.09 -1.97 7.49
N SER A 100 12.77 -2.38 8.55
CA SER A 100 12.52 -3.64 9.24
C SER A 100 11.71 -3.46 10.53
N PHE A 101 11.02 -2.34 10.66
CA PHE A 101 10.25 -2.03 11.87
C PHE A 101 9.17 -3.07 12.14
N ILE A 102 9.08 -3.51 13.39
CA ILE A 102 8.04 -4.42 13.88
C ILE A 102 7.38 -3.73 15.06
N GLY A 103 6.08 -3.50 14.99
CA GLY A 103 5.35 -2.89 16.08
C GLY A 103 4.06 -2.24 15.65
N GLU A 104 3.43 -1.54 16.58
CA GLU A 104 2.18 -0.84 16.33
C GLU A 104 2.39 0.66 16.46
N VAL A 105 1.75 1.41 15.56
CA VAL A 105 1.73 2.88 15.61
C VAL A 105 0.27 3.26 15.44
N GLY A 106 -0.33 3.78 16.53
CA GLY A 106 -1.78 4.00 16.55
C GLY A 106 -2.48 2.65 16.40
N SER A 107 -3.38 2.55 15.42
CA SER A 107 -4.09 1.31 15.15
C SER A 107 -3.42 0.46 14.06
N LYS A 108 -2.29 0.93 13.52
CA LYS A 108 -1.59 0.21 12.44
C LYS A 108 -0.51 -0.69 13.00
N LYS A 109 -0.46 -1.91 12.48
CA LYS A 109 0.57 -2.88 12.81
C LYS A 109 1.50 -3.05 11.62
N LEU A 110 2.81 -3.04 11.86
CA LEU A 110 3.83 -3.23 10.81
C LEU A 110 4.73 -4.39 11.19
N PRO A 111 5.15 -5.24 10.25
CA PRO A 111 4.71 -5.27 8.85
C PRO A 111 3.22 -5.56 8.75
N HIS A 112 2.58 -5.06 7.70
CA HIS A 112 1.14 -5.19 7.55
C HIS A 112 0.77 -6.64 7.25
N SER A 113 -0.27 -7.16 7.91
CA SER A 113 -0.67 -8.56 7.78
C SER A 113 -1.17 -8.91 6.38
N ASP A 114 -1.60 -7.92 5.60
CA ASP A 114 -2.07 -8.14 4.24
C ASP A 114 -0.99 -8.70 3.31
N ILE A 115 0.30 -8.50 3.65
CA ILE A 115 1.40 -9.05 2.87
C ILE A 115 1.26 -10.57 2.77
N GLU A 116 0.90 -11.22 3.89
CA GLU A 116 0.79 -12.69 3.95
C GLU A 116 -0.59 -13.17 3.51
N LYS A 117 -1.60 -12.31 3.61
CA LYS A 117 -2.99 -12.71 3.38
C LYS A 117 -3.43 -12.60 1.93
N TYR A 118 -2.93 -11.61 1.19
CA TYR A 118 -3.51 -11.27 -0.10
C TYR A 118 -2.47 -11.19 -1.20
N ASN A 119 -2.72 -11.93 -2.28
CA ASN A 119 -1.85 -11.90 -3.44
C ASN A 119 -1.80 -10.52 -4.09
N PHE A 120 -2.87 -9.73 -3.99
CA PHE A 120 -2.88 -8.39 -4.58
C PHE A 120 -1.94 -7.42 -3.87
N VAL A 121 -1.40 -7.80 -2.71
CA VAL A 121 -0.33 -7.08 -2.03
C VAL A 121 1.01 -7.78 -2.26
N LEU A 122 1.05 -9.09 -2.04
CA LEU A 122 2.30 -9.86 -2.08
C LEU A 122 2.92 -9.91 -3.47
N ILE A 123 2.13 -10.18 -4.50
CA ILE A 123 2.69 -10.33 -5.85
C ILE A 123 3.33 -9.04 -6.36
N PRO A 124 2.67 -7.88 -6.28
CA PRO A 124 3.35 -6.63 -6.65
C PRO A 124 4.58 -6.32 -5.79
N LEU A 125 4.53 -6.68 -4.50
CA LEU A 125 5.67 -6.48 -3.61
C LEU A 125 6.86 -7.34 -4.07
N ILE A 126 6.62 -8.60 -4.42
CA ILE A 126 7.67 -9.50 -4.91
C ILE A 126 8.32 -8.93 -6.18
N GLU A 127 7.54 -8.33 -7.04
CA GLU A 127 8.05 -7.75 -8.29
C GLU A 127 9.17 -6.73 -8.01
N ILE A 128 9.03 -5.92 -6.95
CA ILE A 128 9.98 -4.84 -6.69
C ILE A 128 10.93 -5.15 -5.52
N ALA A 129 10.61 -6.15 -4.69
CA ALA A 129 11.39 -6.42 -3.47
C ALA A 129 11.37 -7.91 -3.10
N GLY A 130 11.40 -8.80 -4.10
CA GLY A 130 11.30 -10.24 -3.85
C GLY A 130 12.41 -10.80 -2.98
N GLU A 131 13.60 -10.21 -3.02
CA GLU A 131 14.75 -10.66 -2.24
C GLU A 131 14.78 -10.08 -0.82
N MET A 132 13.95 -9.09 -0.55
CA MET A 132 13.90 -8.46 0.76
C MET A 132 13.36 -9.43 1.80
N ILE A 133 13.96 -9.40 3.00
CA ILE A 133 13.53 -10.26 4.10
C ILE A 133 12.31 -9.66 4.79
N HIS A 134 11.27 -10.46 4.97
CA HIS A 134 10.10 -10.06 5.74
C HIS A 134 10.50 -9.92 7.21
N PRO A 135 10.29 -8.74 7.83
CA PRO A 135 10.83 -8.47 9.16
C PRO A 135 10.39 -9.46 10.25
N SER A 136 9.16 -9.95 10.17
CA SER A 136 8.61 -10.87 11.18
C SER A 136 8.87 -12.32 10.85
N LEU A 137 8.89 -12.68 9.57
CA LEU A 137 8.98 -14.08 9.16
C LEU A 137 10.40 -14.56 8.94
N GLY A 138 11.33 -13.65 8.70
CA GLY A 138 12.74 -14.00 8.53
C GLY A 138 13.07 -14.66 7.20
N ILE A 139 12.15 -14.66 6.25
CA ILE A 139 12.35 -15.23 4.92
C ILE A 139 12.13 -14.14 3.87
N SER A 140 12.63 -14.36 2.66
CA SER A 140 12.47 -13.38 1.59
C SER A 140 10.99 -13.28 1.18
N MET A 141 10.60 -12.13 0.63
CA MET A 141 9.22 -11.93 0.20
C MET A 141 8.79 -12.97 -0.82
N LYS A 142 9.68 -13.35 -1.75
CA LYS A 142 9.34 -14.37 -2.73
C LYS A 142 9.07 -15.72 -2.07
N ASP A 143 9.71 -16.01 -0.95
CA ASP A 143 9.51 -17.27 -0.22
C ASP A 143 8.21 -17.26 0.59
N VAL A 144 7.67 -16.09 0.92
CA VAL A 144 6.38 -15.98 1.59
C VAL A 144 5.27 -16.57 0.73
N ALA A 145 5.43 -16.50 -0.60
CA ALA A 145 4.43 -17.01 -1.54
C ALA A 145 4.42 -18.55 -1.65
N GLU A 146 5.42 -19.20 -1.09
CA GLU A 146 5.56 -20.67 -1.17
C GLU A 146 4.60 -21.41 -0.25
#